data_0e489d9a3e955f46219a0e3c9ab819a4
#
_entry.id   0e489d9a3e955f46219a0e3c9ab819a4
#
_cell.length_a   1.000
_cell.length_b   1.000
_cell.length_c   1.000
_cell.angle_alpha   90.00
_cell.angle_beta   90.00
_cell.angle_gamma   90.00
#
_symmetry.space_group_name_H-M   'P 1'
#
loop_
_entity.id
_entity.type
_entity.pdbx_description
1 polymer ?
#
loop_
_entity_poly.entity_id
_entity_poly.type
_entity_poly.pdbx_seq_one_letter_code
_entity_poly.pdbx_strand_id
1 'polypeptide(L)'
;MTEHPSSSAEQPAEQPAEQPPAEQSAEQPAEQRPEASAARPSLTPPADAVPPVRHPEAPAPGELIEPHYEHCFGCGPTQPHGLHLVARAGAGVEVSAEFTVAAAHQGGPGLAHGGVLVTALDESLGTLNWLLHTASVTARLETDFRRPVPVGSTLYLRARADAVRGRKIYCSAEGRLDSPDGPVAVAARALFLQVTLDHFTTHGRPEEIKAALENPDLFKRARAFEVNP
;
A
#
# COMPACT_ATOMS: atom_id res chain seq x y z
N MET A 1 -9.13 -0.21 -73.70
CA MET A 1 -10.01 -1.40 -73.78
C MET A 1 -9.18 -2.56 -73.24
N THR A 2 -9.35 -2.90 -71.98
CA THR A 2 -9.19 -4.26 -71.40
C THR A 2 -9.65 -4.18 -69.95
N GLU A 3 -10.81 -4.77 -69.75
CA GLU A 3 -11.50 -4.88 -68.46
C GLU A 3 -10.77 -5.92 -67.57
N HIS A 4 -10.63 -5.62 -66.28
CA HIS A 4 -10.27 -6.60 -65.29
C HIS A 4 -11.54 -6.95 -64.48
N PRO A 5 -11.85 -8.24 -64.26
CA PRO A 5 -12.99 -8.65 -63.44
C PRO A 5 -12.64 -8.59 -61.95
N SER A 6 -13.55 -8.01 -61.18
CA SER A 6 -13.54 -8.02 -59.73
C SER A 6 -13.91 -9.43 -59.22
N SER A 7 -13.05 -10.06 -58.46
CA SER A 7 -13.32 -11.26 -57.72
C SER A 7 -13.71 -10.90 -56.27
N SER A 8 -14.99 -11.03 -55.97
CA SER A 8 -15.54 -10.98 -54.61
C SER A 8 -15.28 -12.32 -53.94
N ALA A 9 -14.36 -12.38 -52.96
CA ALA A 9 -14.21 -13.53 -52.08
C ALA A 9 -15.17 -13.36 -50.89
N GLU A 10 -16.20 -14.19 -50.84
CA GLU A 10 -17.07 -14.37 -49.68
C GLU A 10 -16.26 -14.99 -48.53
N GLN A 11 -16.23 -14.32 -47.37
CA GLN A 11 -15.74 -14.90 -46.14
C GLN A 11 -16.78 -15.82 -45.51
N PRO A 12 -16.45 -17.04 -45.06
CA PRO A 12 -17.40 -17.89 -44.36
C PRO A 12 -17.69 -17.30 -42.97
N ALA A 13 -18.99 -17.30 -42.62
CA ALA A 13 -19.48 -16.90 -41.32
C ALA A 13 -18.98 -17.85 -40.22
N GLU A 14 -18.25 -17.32 -39.25
CA GLU A 14 -17.89 -18.03 -38.01
C GLU A 14 -19.18 -18.28 -37.19
N GLN A 15 -19.41 -19.55 -36.89
CA GLN A 15 -20.43 -19.94 -35.94
C GLN A 15 -20.04 -19.60 -34.51
N PRO A 16 -20.95 -19.10 -33.67
CA PRO A 16 -20.62 -18.84 -32.26
C PRO A 16 -20.35 -20.14 -31.52
N ALA A 17 -19.22 -20.19 -30.79
CA ALA A 17 -18.87 -21.32 -29.95
C ALA A 17 -19.89 -21.49 -28.81
N GLU A 18 -20.44 -22.66 -28.69
CA GLU A 18 -21.33 -23.09 -27.61
C GLU A 18 -20.58 -23.05 -26.27
N GLN A 19 -21.06 -22.26 -25.32
CA GLN A 19 -20.49 -22.21 -23.96
C GLN A 19 -20.95 -23.49 -23.20
N PRO A 20 -20.01 -24.15 -22.47
CA PRO A 20 -20.39 -25.27 -21.62
C PRO A 20 -21.32 -24.82 -20.48
N PRO A 21 -22.22 -25.71 -20.01
CA PRO A 21 -23.15 -25.38 -18.94
C PRO A 21 -22.41 -25.06 -17.64
N ALA A 22 -22.83 -23.98 -16.98
CA ALA A 22 -22.31 -23.58 -15.67
C ALA A 22 -22.55 -24.69 -14.65
N GLU A 23 -21.49 -25.26 -14.09
CA GLU A 23 -21.58 -26.12 -12.92
C GLU A 23 -22.16 -25.33 -11.75
N GLN A 24 -23.30 -25.77 -11.27
CA GLN A 24 -23.95 -25.27 -10.06
C GLN A 24 -23.07 -25.67 -8.86
N SER A 25 -22.24 -24.73 -8.41
CA SER A 25 -21.53 -24.87 -7.13
C SER A 25 -22.58 -24.88 -6.01
N ALA A 26 -22.62 -25.98 -5.26
CA ALA A 26 -23.48 -26.12 -4.08
C ALA A 26 -23.15 -25.01 -3.07
N GLU A 27 -24.10 -24.12 -2.82
CA GLU A 27 -24.02 -23.13 -1.75
C GLU A 27 -23.88 -23.84 -0.40
N GLN A 28 -22.71 -23.71 0.20
CA GLN A 28 -22.55 -24.02 1.63
C GLN A 28 -23.28 -22.91 2.42
N PRO A 29 -24.09 -23.27 3.44
CA PRO A 29 -24.75 -22.26 4.25
C PRO A 29 -23.69 -21.40 4.94
N ALA A 30 -23.71 -20.11 4.67
CA ALA A 30 -22.89 -19.11 5.35
C ALA A 30 -23.19 -19.17 6.87
N GLU A 31 -22.22 -19.64 7.62
CA GLU A 31 -22.26 -19.57 9.08
C GLU A 31 -22.35 -18.09 9.49
N GLN A 32 -23.52 -17.68 9.97
CA GLN A 32 -23.79 -16.32 10.42
C GLN A 32 -22.91 -16.04 11.63
N ARG A 33 -21.74 -15.42 11.40
CA ARG A 33 -20.99 -14.80 12.49
C ARG A 33 -21.88 -13.71 13.11
N PRO A 34 -22.05 -13.66 14.44
CA PRO A 34 -22.78 -12.58 15.06
C PRO A 34 -22.07 -11.26 14.73
N GLU A 35 -22.74 -10.37 14.01
CA GLU A 35 -22.34 -8.99 13.83
C GLU A 35 -22.43 -8.28 15.20
N ALA A 36 -21.40 -8.45 16.01
CA ALA A 36 -21.16 -7.48 17.06
C ALA A 36 -20.80 -6.18 16.33
N SER A 37 -21.67 -5.18 16.42
CA SER A 37 -21.40 -3.81 16.00
C SER A 37 -20.21 -3.30 16.83
N ALA A 38 -19.01 -3.73 16.47
CA ALA A 38 -17.79 -3.23 17.08
C ALA A 38 -17.67 -1.76 16.67
N ALA A 39 -17.77 -0.88 17.65
CA ALA A 39 -17.53 0.55 17.45
C ALA A 39 -16.23 0.73 16.67
N ARG A 40 -16.28 1.57 15.63
CA ARG A 40 -15.09 1.82 14.79
C ARG A 40 -13.93 2.26 15.69
N PRO A 41 -12.73 1.68 15.54
CA PRO A 41 -11.60 2.04 16.37
C PRO A 41 -11.26 3.53 16.18
N SER A 42 -11.04 4.25 17.27
CA SER A 42 -10.66 5.67 17.23
C SER A 42 -9.28 5.84 16.55
N LEU A 43 -9.13 6.91 15.78
CA LEU A 43 -7.83 7.39 15.27
C LEU A 43 -7.18 8.40 16.22
N THR A 44 -7.88 8.79 17.28
CA THR A 44 -7.31 9.64 18.33
C THR A 44 -6.65 8.75 19.38
N PRO A 45 -5.37 8.96 19.69
CA PRO A 45 -4.70 8.24 20.77
C PRO A 45 -5.45 8.46 22.09
N PRO A 46 -5.66 7.44 22.91
CA PRO A 46 -6.21 7.60 24.24
C PRO A 46 -5.20 8.28 25.19
N ALA A 47 -5.67 8.79 26.32
CA ALA A 47 -4.85 9.58 27.24
C ALA A 47 -3.68 8.78 27.87
N ASP A 48 -3.78 7.46 27.88
CA ASP A 48 -2.74 6.53 28.37
C ASP A 48 -1.80 6.02 27.27
N ALA A 49 -1.90 6.56 26.05
CA ALA A 49 -0.95 6.27 24.98
C ALA A 49 0.40 6.94 25.26
N VAL A 50 1.48 6.27 24.89
CA VAL A 50 2.85 6.74 25.10
C VAL A 50 3.49 7.18 23.78
N PRO A 51 4.52 8.06 23.82
CA PRO A 51 5.29 8.39 22.63
C PRO A 51 5.91 7.14 22.00
N PRO A 52 5.98 7.08 20.66
CA PRO A 52 6.68 5.98 19.97
C PRO A 52 8.18 6.05 20.26
N VAL A 53 8.81 4.91 20.44
CA VAL A 53 10.25 4.79 20.69
C VAL A 53 10.89 4.20 19.44
N ARG A 54 11.86 4.94 18.86
CA ARG A 54 12.66 4.47 17.73
C ARG A 54 13.56 3.31 18.20
N HIS A 55 13.57 2.22 17.41
CA HIS A 55 14.43 1.08 17.70
C HIS A 55 15.92 1.44 17.51
N PRO A 56 16.84 0.95 18.37
CA PRO A 56 18.27 1.25 18.25
C PRO A 56 18.89 0.81 16.91
N GLU A 57 18.40 -0.27 16.32
CA GLU A 57 18.87 -0.81 15.03
C GLU A 57 18.08 -0.26 13.82
N ALA A 58 17.21 0.73 14.04
CA ALA A 58 16.50 1.37 12.93
C ALA A 58 17.47 2.11 12.00
N PRO A 59 17.17 2.20 10.69
CA PRO A 59 18.00 2.97 9.73
C PRO A 59 18.28 4.37 10.25
N ALA A 60 19.52 4.85 10.13
CA ALA A 60 19.90 6.17 10.62
C ALA A 60 19.12 7.30 9.90
N PRO A 61 18.96 8.47 10.54
CA PRO A 61 18.33 9.62 9.89
C PRO A 61 19.00 9.97 8.56
N GLY A 62 18.21 10.10 7.49
CA GLY A 62 18.67 10.33 6.11
C GLY A 62 18.92 9.05 5.30
N GLU A 63 19.07 7.89 5.93
CA GLU A 63 19.23 6.62 5.22
C GLU A 63 17.98 6.24 4.44
N LEU A 64 18.22 5.60 3.30
CA LEU A 64 17.14 4.98 2.51
C LEU A 64 16.57 3.78 3.27
N ILE A 65 15.27 3.66 3.22
CA ILE A 65 14.56 2.49 3.72
C ILE A 65 14.27 1.59 2.52
N GLU A 66 14.82 0.38 2.58
CA GLU A 66 14.64 -0.61 1.52
C GLU A 66 13.17 -1.05 1.40
N PRO A 67 12.71 -1.41 0.19
CA PRO A 67 11.39 -1.97 -0.01
C PRO A 67 11.18 -3.22 0.86
N HIS A 68 10.03 -3.33 1.49
CA HIS A 68 9.72 -4.47 2.36
C HIS A 68 9.39 -5.75 1.56
N TYR A 69 8.94 -5.62 0.32
CA TYR A 69 8.59 -6.73 -0.55
C TYR A 69 8.70 -6.32 -2.03
N GLU A 70 9.34 -7.17 -2.85
CA GLU A 70 9.64 -6.85 -4.26
C GLU A 70 8.41 -6.57 -5.11
N HIS A 71 7.29 -7.26 -4.82
CA HIS A 71 6.03 -7.12 -5.54
C HIS A 71 5.02 -6.21 -4.82
N CYS A 72 5.44 -5.47 -3.79
CA CYS A 72 4.56 -4.51 -3.13
C CYS A 72 4.11 -3.42 -4.10
N PHE A 73 2.82 -3.11 -4.12
CA PHE A 73 2.27 -2.06 -4.98
C PHE A 73 2.80 -0.67 -4.61
N GLY A 74 3.09 -0.42 -3.33
CA GLY A 74 3.62 0.86 -2.85
C GLY A 74 5.11 1.04 -3.15
N CYS A 75 5.96 0.13 -2.68
CA CYS A 75 7.43 0.27 -2.72
C CYS A 75 8.16 -0.76 -3.60
N GLY A 76 7.49 -1.81 -4.09
CA GLY A 76 8.13 -2.93 -4.76
C GLY A 76 8.75 -2.57 -6.11
N PRO A 77 10.06 -2.79 -6.31
CA PRO A 77 10.76 -2.41 -7.53
C PRO A 77 10.35 -3.25 -8.75
N THR A 78 9.82 -4.47 -8.55
CA THR A 78 9.41 -5.37 -9.63
C THR A 78 7.93 -5.27 -9.97
N GLN A 79 7.15 -4.46 -9.25
CA GLN A 79 5.73 -4.27 -9.51
C GLN A 79 5.52 -3.29 -10.69
N PRO A 80 5.10 -3.75 -11.90
CA PRO A 80 5.12 -2.91 -13.10
C PRO A 80 4.17 -1.72 -13.06
N HIS A 81 3.16 -1.77 -12.20
CA HIS A 81 2.16 -0.72 -12.03
C HIS A 81 2.21 -0.07 -10.65
N GLY A 82 3.26 -0.36 -9.88
CA GLY A 82 3.46 0.17 -8.53
C GLY A 82 3.87 1.63 -8.50
N LEU A 83 3.87 2.20 -7.30
CA LEU A 83 4.30 3.58 -7.09
C LEU A 83 5.83 3.71 -7.02
N HIS A 84 6.54 2.61 -6.76
CA HIS A 84 8.00 2.55 -6.55
C HIS A 84 8.49 3.61 -5.55
N LEU A 85 7.72 3.78 -4.48
CA LEU A 85 7.95 4.81 -3.49
C LEU A 85 9.23 4.50 -2.72
N VAL A 86 10.13 5.48 -2.68
CA VAL A 86 11.41 5.39 -1.97
C VAL A 86 11.34 6.30 -0.75
N ALA A 87 11.49 5.70 0.43
CA ALA A 87 11.42 6.42 1.69
C ALA A 87 12.79 6.61 2.33
N ARG A 88 12.93 7.68 3.13
CA ARG A 88 14.09 7.96 3.97
C ARG A 88 13.68 8.08 5.43
N ALA A 89 14.50 7.56 6.30
CA ALA A 89 14.31 7.68 7.73
C ALA A 89 14.50 9.14 8.20
N GLY A 90 13.59 9.61 9.06
CA GLY A 90 13.70 10.87 9.75
C GLY A 90 14.41 10.75 11.10
N ALA A 91 14.46 11.84 11.88
CA ALA A 91 15.16 11.89 13.17
C ALA A 91 14.46 11.11 14.28
N GLY A 92 13.14 11.14 14.33
CA GLY A 92 12.32 10.38 15.29
C GLY A 92 11.78 9.10 14.69
N VAL A 93 10.50 8.79 14.98
CA VAL A 93 9.75 7.77 14.26
C VAL A 93 8.98 8.47 13.14
N GLU A 94 9.74 8.93 12.16
CA GLU A 94 9.28 9.71 11.01
C GLU A 94 9.95 9.21 9.73
N VAL A 95 9.25 9.30 8.62
CA VAL A 95 9.77 9.02 7.28
C VAL A 95 9.39 10.13 6.32
N SER A 96 10.23 10.33 5.32
CA SER A 96 9.93 11.18 4.17
C SER A 96 10.05 10.36 2.89
N ALA A 97 9.22 10.68 1.90
CA ALA A 97 9.27 10.06 0.59
C ALA A 97 8.86 11.06 -0.49
N GLU A 98 9.23 10.77 -1.73
CA GLU A 98 8.82 11.56 -2.88
C GLU A 98 8.06 10.66 -3.85
N PHE A 99 6.95 11.17 -4.36
CA PHE A 99 6.11 10.49 -5.32
C PHE A 99 5.72 11.41 -6.45
N THR A 100 6.16 11.09 -7.68
CA THR A 100 5.77 11.84 -8.87
C THR A 100 4.57 11.16 -9.54
N VAL A 101 3.51 11.94 -9.75
CA VAL A 101 2.28 11.45 -10.37
C VAL A 101 2.48 11.24 -11.87
N ALA A 102 2.58 10.01 -12.30
CA ALA A 102 2.66 9.62 -13.71
C ALA A 102 1.26 9.61 -14.38
N ALA A 103 1.24 9.56 -15.71
CA ALA A 103 0.00 9.46 -16.47
C ALA A 103 -0.82 8.19 -16.12
N ALA A 104 -0.16 7.08 -15.78
CA ALA A 104 -0.81 5.85 -15.32
C ALA A 104 -1.55 6.00 -13.98
N HIS A 105 -1.26 7.05 -13.22
CA HIS A 105 -1.89 7.36 -11.93
C HIS A 105 -3.14 8.24 -12.05
N GLN A 106 -3.54 8.56 -13.27
CA GLN A 106 -4.65 9.48 -13.55
C GLN A 106 -6.00 8.87 -13.14
N GLY A 107 -6.85 9.70 -12.53
CA GLY A 107 -8.26 9.40 -12.26
C GLY A 107 -9.18 10.25 -13.12
N GLY A 108 -9.25 11.55 -12.87
CA GLY A 108 -9.87 12.52 -13.75
C GLY A 108 -8.91 13.08 -14.79
N PRO A 109 -9.37 13.79 -15.82
CA PRO A 109 -8.49 14.36 -16.84
C PRO A 109 -7.38 15.25 -16.24
N GLY A 110 -6.11 14.83 -16.38
CA GLY A 110 -4.95 15.56 -15.89
C GLY A 110 -4.74 15.54 -14.37
N LEU A 111 -5.53 14.79 -13.61
CA LEU A 111 -5.45 14.74 -12.13
C LEU A 111 -5.20 13.32 -11.64
N ALA A 112 -4.44 13.20 -10.55
CA ALA A 112 -4.18 11.94 -9.86
C ALA A 112 -5.47 11.30 -9.35
N HIS A 113 -5.56 9.98 -9.44
CA HIS A 113 -6.64 9.22 -8.81
C HIS A 113 -6.50 9.25 -7.28
N GLY A 114 -7.61 9.51 -6.57
CA GLY A 114 -7.60 9.59 -5.11
C GLY A 114 -7.06 8.33 -4.44
N GLY A 115 -7.40 7.14 -4.95
CA GLY A 115 -6.87 5.87 -4.45
C GLY A 115 -5.35 5.75 -4.56
N VAL A 116 -4.73 6.30 -5.61
CA VAL A 116 -3.27 6.34 -5.77
C VAL A 116 -2.64 7.21 -4.67
N LEU A 117 -3.23 8.37 -4.39
CA LEU A 117 -2.77 9.26 -3.31
C LEU A 117 -2.89 8.60 -1.93
N VAL A 118 -3.98 7.85 -1.71
CA VAL A 118 -4.18 7.06 -0.48
C VAL A 118 -3.13 5.97 -0.37
N THR A 119 -2.82 5.26 -1.44
CA THR A 119 -1.77 4.24 -1.46
C THR A 119 -0.40 4.84 -1.11
N ALA A 120 -0.06 6.00 -1.66
CA ALA A 120 1.22 6.66 -1.34
C ALA A 120 1.32 7.06 0.15
N LEU A 121 0.20 7.51 0.75
CA LEU A 121 0.13 7.80 2.18
C LEU A 121 0.20 6.53 3.03
N ASP A 122 -0.55 5.48 2.67
CA ASP A 122 -0.56 4.20 3.39
C ASP A 122 0.82 3.54 3.39
N GLU A 123 1.50 3.51 2.24
CA GLU A 123 2.87 3.00 2.12
C GLU A 123 3.85 3.80 2.99
N SER A 124 3.77 5.14 2.95
CA SER A 124 4.62 5.99 3.81
C SER A 124 4.38 5.73 5.30
N LEU A 125 3.13 5.51 5.70
CA LEU A 125 2.74 5.18 7.06
C LEU A 125 3.22 3.77 7.46
N GLY A 126 3.08 2.78 6.57
CA GLY A 126 3.57 1.42 6.77
C GLY A 126 5.09 1.35 6.92
N THR A 127 5.82 2.22 6.22
CA THR A 127 7.29 2.31 6.31
C THR A 127 7.80 2.68 7.72
N LEU A 128 6.96 3.29 8.57
CA LEU A 128 7.31 3.55 9.98
C LEU A 128 7.64 2.29 10.77
N ASN A 129 7.15 1.12 10.33
CA ASN A 129 7.45 -0.17 10.94
C ASN A 129 8.95 -0.47 11.01
N TRP A 130 9.72 0.00 10.02
CA TRP A 130 11.18 -0.12 10.02
C TRP A 130 11.84 0.63 11.19
N LEU A 131 11.25 1.78 11.56
CA LEU A 131 11.77 2.60 12.64
C LEU A 131 11.34 2.09 14.02
N LEU A 132 10.22 1.38 14.07
CA LEU A 132 9.69 0.73 15.27
C LEU A 132 10.18 -0.72 15.44
N HIS A 133 10.83 -1.27 14.40
CA HIS A 133 11.27 -2.67 14.35
C HIS A 133 10.13 -3.66 14.63
N THR A 134 8.98 -3.44 14.00
CA THR A 134 7.76 -4.24 14.24
C THR A 134 7.00 -4.48 12.95
N ALA A 135 6.27 -5.60 12.89
CA ALA A 135 5.29 -5.86 11.85
C ALA A 135 3.93 -5.29 12.25
N SER A 136 3.28 -4.58 11.36
CA SER A 136 1.91 -4.12 11.58
C SER A 136 1.11 -4.07 10.28
N VAL A 137 -0.20 -4.05 10.42
CA VAL A 137 -1.14 -3.92 9.30
C VAL A 137 -2.05 -2.72 9.52
N THR A 138 -2.48 -2.12 8.43
CA THR A 138 -3.43 -1.01 8.44
C THR A 138 -4.79 -1.50 8.92
N ALA A 139 -5.26 -0.98 10.05
CA ALA A 139 -6.57 -1.30 10.61
C ALA A 139 -7.61 -0.24 10.27
N ARG A 140 -7.18 1.02 10.17
CA ARG A 140 -8.04 2.13 9.76
C ARG A 140 -7.20 3.25 9.17
N LEU A 141 -7.67 3.81 8.07
CA LEU A 141 -7.07 4.97 7.41
C LEU A 141 -8.18 5.96 7.07
N GLU A 142 -7.99 7.22 7.43
CA GLU A 142 -8.83 8.35 7.02
C GLU A 142 -7.97 9.34 6.25
N THR A 143 -8.48 9.81 5.11
CA THR A 143 -7.74 10.70 4.23
C THR A 143 -8.57 11.94 3.89
N ASP A 144 -7.95 13.11 4.03
CA ASP A 144 -8.47 14.40 3.60
C ASP A 144 -7.81 14.82 2.30
N PHE A 145 -8.58 14.99 1.24
CA PHE A 145 -8.13 15.58 -0.03
C PHE A 145 -8.36 17.09 0.01
N ARG A 146 -7.27 17.85 0.09
CA ARG A 146 -7.33 19.29 0.29
C ARG A 146 -7.11 20.10 -0.98
N ARG A 147 -6.39 19.52 -1.96
CA ARG A 147 -6.08 20.17 -3.23
C ARG A 147 -6.03 19.15 -4.35
N PRO A 148 -6.42 19.51 -5.59
CA PRO A 148 -6.15 18.67 -6.75
C PRO A 148 -4.65 18.48 -6.93
N VAL A 149 -4.25 17.28 -7.37
CA VAL A 149 -2.86 16.92 -7.64
C VAL A 149 -2.74 16.64 -9.14
N PRO A 150 -2.11 17.54 -9.91
CA PRO A 150 -1.95 17.36 -11.36
C PRO A 150 -1.01 16.19 -11.69
N VAL A 151 -1.26 15.55 -12.83
CA VAL A 151 -0.28 14.63 -13.44
C VAL A 151 1.00 15.41 -13.75
N GLY A 152 2.15 14.84 -13.40
CA GLY A 152 3.47 15.48 -13.51
C GLY A 152 3.94 16.21 -12.24
N SER A 153 3.04 16.47 -11.27
CA SER A 153 3.44 17.02 -9.97
C SER A 153 4.17 16.01 -9.13
N THR A 154 5.03 16.50 -8.25
CA THR A 154 5.68 15.69 -7.21
C THR A 154 5.04 15.98 -5.86
N LEU A 155 4.64 14.92 -5.16
CA LEU A 155 4.23 14.97 -3.76
C LEU A 155 5.41 14.64 -2.85
N TYR A 156 5.68 15.53 -1.91
CA TYR A 156 6.59 15.34 -0.80
C TYR A 156 5.83 14.80 0.39
N LEU A 157 5.99 13.52 0.65
CA LEU A 157 5.28 12.79 1.70
C LEU A 157 6.07 12.86 3.00
N ARG A 158 5.38 13.09 4.10
CA ARG A 158 5.92 12.98 5.46
C ARG A 158 4.95 12.17 6.29
N ALA A 159 5.44 11.11 6.92
CA ALA A 159 4.67 10.29 7.83
C ALA A 159 5.38 10.19 9.17
N ARG A 160 4.60 10.06 10.26
CA ARG A 160 5.11 9.89 11.61
C ARG A 160 4.20 9.01 12.45
N ALA A 161 4.78 8.32 13.42
CA ALA A 161 4.04 7.73 14.50
C ALA A 161 3.79 8.80 15.57
N ASP A 162 2.54 8.99 15.94
CA ASP A 162 2.12 10.00 16.91
C ASP A 162 2.10 9.44 18.34
N ALA A 163 1.65 8.17 18.50
CA ALA A 163 1.55 7.51 19.80
C ALA A 163 1.43 5.99 19.64
N VAL A 164 1.72 5.27 20.74
CA VAL A 164 1.57 3.81 20.81
C VAL A 164 0.78 3.45 22.08
N ARG A 165 -0.13 2.47 21.97
CA ARG A 165 -0.82 1.88 23.11
C ARG A 165 -1.04 0.38 22.89
N GLY A 166 -0.31 -0.44 23.64
CA GLY A 166 -0.28 -1.89 23.39
C GLY A 166 0.09 -2.17 21.94
N ARG A 167 -0.72 -2.94 21.24
CA ARG A 167 -0.52 -3.26 19.81
C ARG A 167 -0.93 -2.15 18.84
N LYS A 168 -1.46 -1.03 19.31
CA LYS A 168 -2.00 0.06 18.48
C LYS A 168 -0.94 1.12 18.25
N ILE A 169 -0.70 1.45 16.99
CA ILE A 169 0.18 2.53 16.55
C ILE A 169 -0.68 3.57 15.87
N TYR A 170 -0.72 4.77 16.41
CA TYR A 170 -1.43 5.93 15.87
C TYR A 170 -0.46 6.73 15.02
N CYS A 171 -0.82 6.99 13.77
CA CYS A 171 0.06 7.63 12.81
C CYS A 171 -0.65 8.74 12.06
N SER A 172 0.14 9.69 11.57
CA SER A 172 -0.32 10.74 10.66
C SER A 172 0.65 10.92 9.50
N ALA A 173 0.11 11.32 8.35
CA ALA A 173 0.90 11.65 7.18
C ALA A 173 0.29 12.83 6.42
N GLU A 174 1.15 13.53 5.66
CA GLU A 174 0.75 14.55 4.70
C GLU A 174 1.56 14.46 3.42
N GLY A 175 0.93 14.84 2.31
CA GLY A 175 1.57 15.02 1.02
C GLY A 175 1.49 16.48 0.60
N ARG A 176 2.65 17.09 0.39
CA ARG A 176 2.82 18.48 -0.04
C ARG A 176 3.16 18.55 -1.51
N LEU A 177 2.63 19.56 -2.19
CA LEU A 177 2.74 19.69 -3.64
C LEU A 177 4.02 20.43 -4.01
N ASP A 178 4.79 19.84 -4.92
CA ASP A 178 5.94 20.38 -5.63
C ASP A 178 7.14 20.87 -4.78
N SER A 179 7.02 20.86 -3.47
CA SER A 179 8.16 21.08 -2.56
C SER A 179 7.88 20.55 -1.15
N PRO A 180 8.93 20.30 -0.33
CA PRO A 180 8.77 19.89 1.08
C PRO A 180 7.97 20.89 1.93
N ASP A 181 7.98 22.16 1.57
CA ASP A 181 7.26 23.25 2.24
C ASP A 181 6.06 23.75 1.44
N GLY A 182 5.73 23.06 0.35
CA GLY A 182 4.58 23.35 -0.49
C GLY A 182 3.23 23.18 0.23
N PRO A 183 2.14 23.58 -0.41
CA PRO A 183 0.82 23.44 0.19
C PRO A 183 0.44 21.98 0.39
N VAL A 184 -0.18 21.65 1.53
CA VAL A 184 -0.71 20.31 1.77
C VAL A 184 -1.83 20.02 0.78
N ALA A 185 -1.64 18.99 -0.04
CA ALA A 185 -2.62 18.52 -1.01
C ALA A 185 -3.48 17.38 -0.45
N VAL A 186 -2.86 16.50 0.33
CA VAL A 186 -3.53 15.35 0.94
C VAL A 186 -2.96 15.12 2.34
N ALA A 187 -3.80 14.66 3.27
CA ALA A 187 -3.38 14.30 4.62
C ALA A 187 -4.12 13.06 5.09
N ALA A 188 -3.50 12.29 5.97
CA ALA A 188 -4.10 11.08 6.52
C ALA A 188 -3.84 10.93 8.02
N ARG A 189 -4.76 10.23 8.68
CA ARG A 189 -4.56 9.62 10.00
C ARG A 189 -4.81 8.13 9.88
N ALA A 190 -4.00 7.36 10.57
CA ALA A 190 -4.12 5.91 10.54
C ALA A 190 -3.96 5.27 11.91
N LEU A 191 -4.58 4.12 12.05
CA LEU A 191 -4.34 3.17 13.11
C LEU A 191 -3.74 1.92 12.49
N PHE A 192 -2.53 1.59 12.90
CA PHE A 192 -1.90 0.31 12.60
C PHE A 192 -1.99 -0.62 13.81
N LEU A 193 -2.12 -1.91 13.54
CA LEU A 193 -2.12 -2.95 14.55
C LEU A 193 -0.88 -3.83 14.38
N GLN A 194 -0.07 -3.92 15.42
CA GLN A 194 1.03 -4.87 15.46
C GLN A 194 0.51 -6.30 15.34
N VAL A 195 1.17 -7.07 14.49
CA VAL A 195 0.87 -8.47 14.22
C VAL A 195 2.15 -9.31 14.35
N THR A 196 2.00 -10.61 14.56
CA THR A 196 3.09 -11.57 14.45
C THR A 196 3.28 -12.02 13.00
N LEU A 197 4.41 -12.65 12.68
CA LEU A 197 4.65 -13.23 11.35
C LEU A 197 3.59 -14.28 10.99
N ASP A 198 3.01 -14.96 11.97
CA ASP A 198 1.92 -15.93 11.79
C ASP A 198 0.71 -15.32 11.07
N HIS A 199 0.49 -14.01 11.23
CA HIS A 199 -0.58 -13.33 10.48
C HIS A 199 -0.38 -13.49 8.98
N PHE A 200 0.83 -13.29 8.48
CA PHE A 200 1.14 -13.39 7.06
C PHE A 200 1.16 -14.84 6.59
N THR A 201 1.72 -15.75 7.39
CA THR A 201 1.76 -17.19 7.04
C THR A 201 0.37 -17.83 7.03
N THR A 202 -0.55 -17.32 7.84
CA THR A 202 -1.93 -17.84 7.92
C THR A 202 -2.82 -17.30 6.80
N HIS A 203 -2.61 -16.06 6.37
CA HIS A 203 -3.53 -15.36 5.47
C HIS A 203 -2.95 -15.06 4.08
N GLY A 204 -1.63 -15.19 3.91
CA GLY A 204 -0.95 -14.98 2.63
C GLY A 204 -0.99 -16.21 1.73
N ARG A 205 -0.48 -16.07 0.51
CA ARG A 205 -0.36 -17.19 -0.43
C ARG A 205 0.81 -18.11 -0.02
N PRO A 206 0.57 -19.42 0.16
CA PRO A 206 1.61 -20.34 0.63
C PRO A 206 2.86 -20.35 -0.24
N GLU A 207 2.72 -20.28 -1.56
CA GLU A 207 3.83 -20.25 -2.50
C GLU A 207 4.70 -18.99 -2.39
N GLU A 208 4.09 -17.83 -2.19
CA GLU A 208 4.82 -16.56 -2.03
C GLU A 208 5.50 -16.50 -0.67
N ILE A 209 4.85 -17.01 0.37
CA ILE A 209 5.42 -17.14 1.71
C ILE A 209 6.60 -18.06 1.68
N LYS A 210 6.45 -19.25 1.05
CA LYS A 210 7.54 -20.22 0.90
C LYS A 210 8.72 -19.61 0.15
N ALA A 211 8.49 -18.92 -0.97
CA ALA A 211 9.53 -18.24 -1.73
C ALA A 211 10.23 -17.15 -0.90
N ALA A 212 9.45 -16.39 -0.11
CA ALA A 212 9.99 -15.41 0.80
C ALA A 212 10.85 -16.03 1.91
N LEU A 213 10.43 -17.18 2.45
CA LEU A 213 11.15 -17.92 3.48
C LEU A 213 12.42 -18.60 2.94
N GLU A 214 12.45 -19.01 1.68
CA GLU A 214 13.60 -19.62 1.01
C GLU A 214 14.62 -18.58 0.49
N ASN A 215 14.26 -17.29 0.42
CA ASN A 215 15.16 -16.23 -0.02
C ASN A 215 15.85 -15.56 1.19
N PRO A 216 17.16 -15.87 1.45
CA PRO A 216 17.86 -15.30 2.59
C PRO A 216 18.04 -13.80 2.53
N ASP A 217 17.94 -13.19 1.34
CA ASP A 217 18.02 -11.73 1.18
C ASP A 217 16.71 -11.04 1.55
N LEU A 218 15.57 -11.69 1.31
CA LEU A 218 14.28 -11.25 1.85
C LEU A 218 14.26 -11.36 3.37
N PHE A 219 14.88 -12.41 3.95
CA PHE A 219 15.01 -12.57 5.41
C PHE A 219 15.98 -11.56 6.05
N LYS A 220 17.07 -11.20 5.39
CA LYS A 220 17.92 -10.10 5.88
C LYS A 220 17.17 -8.78 5.95
N ARG A 221 16.25 -8.57 5.00
CA ARG A 221 15.31 -7.44 4.99
C ARG A 221 14.15 -7.64 5.98
N ALA A 222 13.70 -8.87 6.18
CA ALA A 222 12.63 -9.22 7.14
C ALA A 222 13.08 -9.27 8.60
N ARG A 223 14.37 -9.19 8.92
CA ARG A 223 14.84 -9.04 10.31
C ARG A 223 14.28 -7.79 11.01
N ALA A 224 13.88 -6.78 10.23
CA ALA A 224 13.12 -5.66 10.73
C ALA A 224 11.75 -6.05 11.32
N PHE A 225 11.28 -7.29 11.05
CA PHE A 225 10.02 -7.83 11.54
C PHE A 225 10.19 -8.85 12.67
N GLU A 226 11.41 -9.10 13.14
CA GLU A 226 11.58 -9.89 14.37
C GLU A 226 10.96 -9.09 15.51
N VAL A 227 9.76 -9.51 15.90
CA VAL A 227 9.10 -8.99 17.10
C VAL A 227 9.99 -9.39 18.26
N ASN A 228 10.55 -8.41 18.95
CA ASN A 228 11.21 -8.67 20.24
C ASN A 228 10.24 -9.45 21.15
N PRO A 229 10.70 -10.58 21.72
CA PRO A 229 9.89 -11.41 22.62
C PRO A 229 9.43 -10.64 23.86
#